data_62af235b561433a19e9ad2f58d28cb2e
#
_entry.id   62af235b561433a19e9ad2f58d28cb2e
#
_cell.length_a   1.000
_cell.length_b   1.000
_cell.length_c   1.000
_cell.angle_alpha   90.00
_cell.angle_beta   90.00
_cell.angle_gamma   90.00
#
_symmetry.space_group_name_H-M   'P 1'
#
loop_
_entity.id
_entity.type
_entity.pdbx_description
1 polymer ?
#
loop_
_entity_poly.entity_id
_entity_poly.type
_entity_poly.pdbx_seq_one_letter_code
_entity_poly.pdbx_strand_id
1 'polypeptide(L)'
;GVGGVFTSSYLSEDADMLAAEAAYCELEQKLQYELDHYEALHPGYDEYRFDLDEIEHDPYVLISILTAFHEGVFTIDEVQEELQMLFEKQYILTQTVEVEVRYRTETRTDSEGNDYDVEVPYNYYICKVKLENFDLSHVPVYIMDEEMLSLYAVYMATLGNREDLFPGSGYVDKYTKPPTTYDIPPSALEDETFAALITEAEKYIGYPYVWGGSNPNTSFDCSGFVSWALTQSGVCNTGRLGAQGLYNISTPVSSANARPGDLIFFVGTYDTPGVSHVGIYVGGGKMLHCGDPIQYADINTSYWQSLFYAFGRPPYN
;
A
#
# COMPACT_ATOMS: atom_id res chain seq x y z
N GLY A 1 11.25 -1.53 -28.45
CA GLY A 1 11.20 -2.52 -29.51
C GLY A 1 9.95 -3.36 -29.48
N VAL A 2 9.71 -4.14 -30.54
CA VAL A 2 8.51 -4.98 -30.68
C VAL A 2 8.39 -5.98 -29.53
N GLY A 3 9.51 -6.54 -29.05
CA GLY A 3 9.55 -7.46 -27.91
C GLY A 3 9.05 -6.85 -26.62
N GLY A 4 9.30 -5.55 -26.37
CA GLY A 4 8.80 -4.85 -25.20
C GLY A 4 7.29 -4.69 -25.16
N VAL A 5 6.64 -4.48 -26.31
CA VAL A 5 5.19 -4.38 -26.40
C VAL A 5 4.52 -5.72 -26.08
N PHE A 6 5.03 -6.82 -26.62
CA PHE A 6 4.49 -8.16 -26.36
C PHE A 6 4.68 -8.59 -24.92
N THR A 7 5.85 -8.31 -24.33
CA THR A 7 6.12 -8.71 -22.94
C THR A 7 5.36 -7.85 -21.92
N SER A 8 4.84 -6.70 -22.32
CA SER A 8 4.10 -5.79 -21.44
C SER A 8 2.58 -5.92 -21.53
N SER A 9 2.08 -6.77 -22.42
CA SER A 9 0.64 -6.92 -22.69
C SER A 9 0.07 -8.18 -22.03
N TYR A 10 -1.17 -8.10 -21.58
CA TYR A 10 -1.95 -9.28 -21.21
C TYR A 10 -2.29 -10.07 -22.47
N LEU A 11 -1.83 -11.30 -22.54
CA LEU A 11 -2.06 -12.19 -23.69
C LEU A 11 -3.07 -13.30 -23.39
N SER A 12 -3.56 -13.38 -22.15
CA SER A 12 -4.62 -14.32 -21.78
C SER A 12 -5.94 -13.96 -22.48
N GLU A 13 -6.80 -14.97 -22.68
CA GLU A 13 -8.14 -14.73 -23.18
C GLU A 13 -8.95 -13.87 -22.20
N ASP A 14 -9.79 -12.99 -22.71
CA ASP A 14 -10.67 -12.15 -21.91
C ASP A 14 -11.52 -12.97 -20.95
N ALA A 15 -12.06 -14.09 -21.42
CA ALA A 15 -12.89 -14.97 -20.60
C ALA A 15 -12.13 -15.50 -19.38
N ASP A 16 -10.85 -15.84 -19.52
CA ASP A 16 -10.02 -16.32 -18.41
C ASP A 16 -9.71 -15.21 -17.41
N MET A 17 -9.36 -14.02 -17.88
CA MET A 17 -9.08 -12.88 -17.02
C MET A 17 -10.31 -12.42 -16.26
N LEU A 18 -11.45 -12.32 -16.93
CA LEU A 18 -12.71 -11.94 -16.29
C LEU A 18 -13.20 -13.00 -15.31
N ALA A 19 -13.00 -14.29 -15.62
CA ALA A 19 -13.35 -15.37 -14.72
C ALA A 19 -12.46 -15.39 -13.46
N ALA A 20 -11.18 -15.08 -13.58
CA ALA A 20 -10.28 -14.96 -12.43
C ALA A 20 -10.71 -13.82 -11.52
N GLU A 21 -11.02 -12.66 -12.06
CA GLU A 21 -11.55 -11.53 -11.30
C GLU A 21 -12.86 -11.88 -10.61
N ALA A 22 -13.79 -12.50 -11.32
CA ALA A 22 -15.08 -12.91 -10.76
C ALA A 22 -14.90 -13.93 -9.61
N ALA A 23 -13.98 -14.88 -9.76
CA ALA A 23 -13.68 -15.87 -8.71
C ALA A 23 -13.10 -15.23 -7.46
N TYR A 24 -12.23 -14.25 -7.62
CA TYR A 24 -11.67 -13.50 -6.48
C TYR A 24 -12.74 -12.67 -5.77
N CYS A 25 -13.58 -11.98 -6.53
CA CYS A 25 -14.73 -11.26 -5.98
C CYS A 25 -15.69 -12.18 -5.22
N GLU A 26 -15.87 -13.43 -5.69
CA GLU A 26 -16.70 -14.40 -4.98
C GLU A 26 -16.10 -14.78 -3.61
N LEU A 27 -14.78 -14.95 -3.52
CA LEU A 27 -14.11 -15.17 -2.25
C LEU A 27 -14.32 -13.98 -1.30
N GLU A 28 -14.23 -12.77 -1.80
CA GLU A 28 -14.47 -11.55 -1.04
C GLU A 28 -15.92 -11.42 -0.59
N GLN A 29 -16.86 -11.78 -1.43
CA GLN A 29 -18.29 -11.77 -1.10
C GLN A 29 -18.64 -12.79 0.01
N LYS A 30 -18.02 -13.96 -0.02
CA LYS A 30 -18.18 -14.97 1.05
C LYS A 30 -17.63 -14.46 2.38
N LEU A 31 -16.48 -13.80 2.37
CA LEU A 31 -15.92 -13.20 3.56
C LEU A 31 -16.82 -12.08 4.10
N GLN A 32 -17.34 -11.22 3.24
CA GLN A 32 -18.26 -10.16 3.63
C GLN A 32 -19.55 -10.73 4.24
N TYR A 33 -20.08 -11.79 3.63
CA TYR A 33 -21.27 -12.48 4.16
C TYR A 33 -21.01 -13.04 5.56
N GLU A 34 -19.86 -13.67 5.78
CA GLU A 34 -19.48 -14.20 7.11
C GLU A 34 -19.43 -13.06 8.15
N LEU A 35 -18.83 -11.94 7.81
CA LEU A 35 -18.75 -10.80 8.71
C LEU A 35 -20.10 -10.16 8.99
N ASP A 36 -20.95 -10.02 7.96
CA ASP A 36 -22.29 -9.46 8.10
C ASP A 36 -23.22 -10.35 8.96
N HIS A 37 -22.94 -11.65 9.04
CA HIS A 37 -23.72 -12.63 9.77
C HIS A 37 -22.92 -13.28 10.91
N TYR A 38 -21.88 -12.60 11.38
CA TYR A 38 -20.89 -13.19 12.29
C TYR A 38 -21.52 -13.70 13.58
N GLU A 39 -22.41 -12.93 14.19
CA GLU A 39 -23.08 -13.32 15.44
C GLU A 39 -23.92 -14.60 15.28
N ALA A 40 -24.62 -14.71 14.15
CA ALA A 40 -25.43 -15.90 13.85
C ALA A 40 -24.58 -17.13 13.54
N LEU A 41 -23.45 -16.94 12.85
CA LEU A 41 -22.53 -18.02 12.46
C LEU A 41 -21.59 -18.43 13.60
N HIS A 42 -21.33 -17.54 14.56
CA HIS A 42 -20.47 -17.76 15.72
C HIS A 42 -21.19 -17.37 17.01
N PRO A 43 -22.28 -18.07 17.39
CA PRO A 43 -23.07 -17.70 18.56
C PRO A 43 -22.37 -18.06 19.87
N GLY A 44 -22.90 -17.55 20.97
CA GLY A 44 -22.52 -17.99 22.32
C GLY A 44 -21.68 -16.97 23.09
N TYR A 45 -21.54 -15.75 22.57
CA TYR A 45 -20.88 -14.66 23.27
C TYR A 45 -21.90 -13.62 23.73
N ASP A 46 -21.56 -12.88 24.78
CA ASP A 46 -22.45 -11.83 25.32
C ASP A 46 -22.37 -10.54 24.52
N GLU A 47 -21.22 -10.26 23.92
CA GLU A 47 -20.98 -9.05 23.14
C GLU A 47 -20.04 -9.38 21.98
N TYR A 48 -20.23 -8.65 20.86
CA TYR A 48 -19.36 -8.74 19.69
C TYR A 48 -18.82 -7.35 19.37
N ARG A 49 -17.49 -7.26 19.20
CA ARG A 49 -16.80 -6.02 18.80
C ARG A 49 -16.04 -6.29 17.51
N PHE A 50 -16.23 -5.41 16.54
CA PHE A 50 -15.66 -5.54 15.21
C PHE A 50 -14.66 -4.41 14.94
N ASP A 51 -13.49 -4.80 14.42
CA ASP A 51 -12.47 -3.91 13.86
C ASP A 51 -12.14 -4.46 12.47
N LEU A 52 -12.77 -3.89 11.45
CA LEU A 52 -12.80 -4.47 10.11
C LEU A 52 -12.26 -3.48 9.09
N ASP A 53 -11.20 -3.88 8.38
CA ASP A 53 -10.77 -3.22 7.15
C ASP A 53 -11.79 -3.48 6.04
N GLU A 54 -11.78 -2.62 5.02
CA GLU A 54 -12.63 -2.82 3.84
C GLU A 54 -12.19 -4.04 3.04
N ILE A 55 -13.17 -4.70 2.42
CA ILE A 55 -12.94 -5.86 1.54
C ILE A 55 -12.96 -5.35 0.11
N GLU A 56 -11.78 -5.13 -0.44
CA GLU A 56 -11.61 -4.61 -1.79
C GLU A 56 -10.25 -4.97 -2.35
N HIS A 57 -10.15 -5.02 -3.68
CA HIS A 57 -8.89 -5.14 -4.41
C HIS A 57 -9.04 -4.47 -5.77
N ASP A 58 -7.93 -4.15 -6.42
CA ASP A 58 -7.96 -3.68 -7.79
C ASP A 58 -7.74 -4.84 -8.76
N PRO A 59 -8.60 -4.99 -9.79
CA PRO A 59 -8.49 -6.10 -10.72
C PRO A 59 -7.20 -6.11 -11.54
N TYR A 60 -6.62 -4.96 -11.86
CA TYR A 60 -5.34 -4.92 -12.58
C TYR A 60 -4.20 -5.48 -11.73
N VAL A 61 -4.24 -5.28 -10.43
CA VAL A 61 -3.27 -5.89 -9.51
C VAL A 61 -3.38 -7.41 -9.58
N LEU A 62 -4.60 -7.95 -9.48
CA LEU A 62 -4.83 -9.39 -9.53
C LEU A 62 -4.34 -9.98 -10.86
N ILE A 63 -4.75 -9.43 -11.99
CA ILE A 63 -4.40 -9.96 -13.29
C ILE A 63 -2.91 -9.82 -13.57
N SER A 64 -2.28 -8.73 -13.13
CA SER A 64 -0.83 -8.55 -13.27
C SER A 64 -0.04 -9.57 -12.44
N ILE A 65 -0.49 -9.91 -11.23
CA ILE A 65 0.11 -10.96 -10.41
C ILE A 65 0.01 -12.32 -11.12
N LEU A 66 -1.17 -12.70 -11.55
CA LEU A 66 -1.40 -13.99 -12.22
C LEU A 66 -0.62 -14.09 -13.53
N THR A 67 -0.57 -13.02 -14.29
CA THR A 67 0.17 -12.96 -15.56
C THR A 67 1.68 -13.12 -15.30
N ALA A 68 2.21 -12.47 -14.26
CA ALA A 68 3.62 -12.62 -13.89
C ALA A 68 3.96 -14.05 -13.43
N PHE A 69 3.10 -14.68 -12.66
CA PHE A 69 3.28 -16.08 -12.24
C PHE A 69 3.34 -17.06 -13.39
N HIS A 70 2.58 -16.80 -14.47
CA HIS A 70 2.48 -17.66 -15.65
C HIS A 70 3.31 -17.17 -16.83
N GLU A 71 4.19 -16.19 -16.60
CA GLU A 71 5.10 -15.66 -17.62
C GLU A 71 4.40 -15.21 -18.92
N GLY A 72 3.14 -14.74 -18.80
CA GLY A 72 2.43 -14.10 -19.90
C GLY A 72 1.00 -14.56 -20.13
N VAL A 73 0.69 -15.83 -20.00
CA VAL A 73 -0.66 -16.38 -20.30
C VAL A 73 -1.09 -17.37 -19.24
N PHE A 74 -2.33 -17.23 -18.78
CA PHE A 74 -2.95 -18.18 -17.85
C PHE A 74 -4.38 -18.51 -18.30
N THR A 75 -4.88 -19.65 -17.83
CA THR A 75 -6.30 -20.01 -17.90
C THR A 75 -6.89 -19.99 -16.50
N ILE A 76 -8.21 -19.84 -16.40
CA ILE A 76 -8.91 -19.83 -15.11
C ILE A 76 -8.65 -21.14 -14.33
N ASP A 77 -8.60 -22.27 -14.99
CA ASP A 77 -8.36 -23.56 -14.34
C ASP A 77 -6.97 -23.67 -13.71
N GLU A 78 -5.97 -23.05 -14.33
CA GLU A 78 -4.60 -23.06 -13.86
C GLU A 78 -4.37 -22.23 -12.59
N VAL A 79 -5.21 -21.24 -12.32
CA VAL A 79 -4.97 -20.23 -11.28
C VAL A 79 -5.81 -20.41 -10.01
N GLN A 80 -6.61 -21.47 -9.89
CA GLN A 80 -7.51 -21.66 -8.75
C GLN A 80 -6.79 -21.67 -7.41
N GLU A 81 -5.69 -22.40 -7.31
CA GLU A 81 -4.88 -22.43 -6.07
C GLU A 81 -4.22 -21.09 -5.78
N GLU A 82 -3.78 -20.39 -6.81
CA GLU A 82 -3.15 -19.07 -6.68
C GLU A 82 -4.15 -18.02 -6.18
N LEU A 83 -5.38 -18.04 -6.70
CA LEU A 83 -6.45 -17.14 -6.21
C LEU A 83 -6.69 -17.35 -4.72
N GLN A 84 -6.77 -18.59 -4.27
CA GLN A 84 -6.95 -18.91 -2.86
C GLN A 84 -5.76 -18.48 -2.02
N MET A 85 -4.55 -18.72 -2.49
CA MET A 85 -3.31 -18.30 -1.80
C MET A 85 -3.24 -16.79 -1.66
N LEU A 86 -3.52 -16.05 -2.72
CA LEU A 86 -3.51 -14.58 -2.70
C LEU A 86 -4.56 -14.04 -1.72
N PHE A 87 -5.76 -14.60 -1.75
CA PHE A 87 -6.83 -14.22 -0.84
C PHE A 87 -6.43 -14.44 0.64
N GLU A 88 -5.82 -15.58 0.96
CA GLU A 88 -5.36 -15.89 2.31
C GLU A 88 -4.22 -14.99 2.77
N LYS A 89 -3.40 -14.48 1.85
CA LYS A 89 -2.35 -13.52 2.16
C LYS A 89 -2.87 -12.09 2.29
N GLN A 90 -3.88 -11.74 1.52
CA GLN A 90 -4.47 -10.40 1.58
C GLN A 90 -5.32 -10.21 2.84
N TYR A 91 -6.13 -11.18 3.20
CA TYR A 91 -7.11 -11.06 4.28
C TYR A 91 -6.77 -11.98 5.45
N ILE A 92 -6.64 -11.40 6.63
CA ILE A 92 -6.46 -12.13 7.88
C ILE A 92 -7.61 -11.80 8.81
N LEU A 93 -8.45 -12.81 9.07
CA LEU A 93 -9.56 -12.74 10.01
C LEU A 93 -9.14 -13.38 11.34
N THR A 94 -9.22 -12.61 12.43
CA THR A 94 -8.87 -13.08 13.77
C THR A 94 -10.05 -12.92 14.71
N GLN A 95 -10.27 -13.93 15.54
CA GLN A 95 -11.23 -13.89 16.62
C GLN A 95 -10.51 -14.10 17.94
N THR A 96 -10.73 -13.19 18.88
CA THR A 96 -10.24 -13.31 20.25
C THR A 96 -11.42 -13.16 21.22
N VAL A 97 -11.33 -13.81 22.38
CA VAL A 97 -12.36 -13.72 23.40
C VAL A 97 -11.76 -13.08 24.65
N GLU A 98 -12.36 -11.98 25.06
CA GLU A 98 -12.05 -11.31 26.32
C GLU A 98 -13.11 -11.65 27.34
N VAL A 99 -12.71 -12.00 28.56
CA VAL A 99 -13.61 -12.31 29.66
C VAL A 99 -13.53 -11.20 30.69
N GLU A 100 -14.67 -10.57 30.96
CA GLU A 100 -14.81 -9.60 32.04
C GLU A 100 -15.63 -10.20 33.17
N VAL A 101 -15.19 -9.99 34.40
CA VAL A 101 -16.03 -10.32 35.56
C VAL A 101 -16.97 -9.14 35.80
N ARG A 102 -18.25 -9.40 35.68
CA ARG A 102 -19.31 -8.43 35.96
C ARG A 102 -20.12 -8.91 37.15
N TYR A 103 -20.91 -8.02 37.73
CA TYR A 103 -21.68 -8.30 38.91
C TYR A 103 -23.18 -8.03 38.64
N ARG A 104 -24.02 -8.91 39.14
CA ARG A 104 -25.45 -8.70 39.12
C ARG A 104 -25.97 -8.71 40.54
N THR A 105 -27.03 -7.98 40.81
CA THR A 105 -27.69 -7.93 42.10
C THR A 105 -28.72 -9.07 42.19
N GLU A 106 -28.58 -9.91 43.22
CA GLU A 106 -29.57 -10.93 43.54
C GLU A 106 -30.19 -10.61 44.90
N THR A 107 -31.51 -10.67 44.98
CA THR A 107 -32.25 -10.52 46.24
C THR A 107 -32.38 -11.85 46.89
N ARG A 108 -31.92 -11.97 48.14
CA ARG A 108 -32.02 -13.16 48.98
C ARG A 108 -32.82 -12.86 50.21
N THR A 109 -33.39 -13.88 50.83
CA THR A 109 -34.19 -13.76 52.04
C THR A 109 -33.45 -14.47 53.17
N ASP A 110 -33.29 -13.79 54.32
CA ASP A 110 -32.67 -14.38 55.51
C ASP A 110 -33.66 -15.31 56.28
N SER A 111 -33.17 -15.92 57.34
CA SER A 111 -33.96 -16.82 58.17
C SER A 111 -35.10 -16.13 58.92
N GLU A 112 -35.06 -14.81 59.04
CA GLU A 112 -36.09 -14.00 59.69
C GLU A 112 -37.12 -13.42 58.70
N GLY A 113 -36.99 -13.76 57.40
CA GLY A 113 -37.90 -13.30 56.34
C GLY A 113 -37.55 -11.92 55.79
N ASN A 114 -36.39 -11.35 56.13
CA ASN A 114 -35.94 -10.06 55.60
C ASN A 114 -35.19 -10.24 54.28
N ASP A 115 -35.52 -9.44 53.31
CA ASP A 115 -34.83 -9.43 52.03
C ASP A 115 -33.55 -8.58 52.12
N TYR A 116 -32.49 -9.06 51.46
CA TYR A 116 -31.24 -8.33 51.32
C TYR A 116 -30.63 -8.58 49.95
N ASP A 117 -29.89 -7.63 49.43
CA ASP A 117 -29.24 -7.72 48.13
C ASP A 117 -27.78 -8.15 48.26
N VAL A 118 -27.36 -9.04 47.36
CA VAL A 118 -25.96 -9.46 47.22
C VAL A 118 -25.49 -9.25 45.79
N GLU A 119 -24.24 -8.86 45.66
CA GLU A 119 -23.60 -8.79 44.36
C GLU A 119 -22.97 -10.14 44.02
N VAL A 120 -23.40 -10.71 42.90
CA VAL A 120 -22.94 -12.03 42.43
C VAL A 120 -22.08 -11.84 41.17
N PRO A 121 -20.84 -12.34 41.19
CA PRO A 121 -19.98 -12.26 40.03
C PRO A 121 -20.42 -13.21 38.91
N TYR A 122 -20.30 -12.81 37.68
CA TYR A 122 -20.47 -13.66 36.52
C TYR A 122 -19.49 -13.27 35.41
N ASN A 123 -19.16 -14.22 34.54
CA ASN A 123 -18.31 -14.00 33.42
C ASN A 123 -19.10 -13.42 32.24
N TYR A 124 -18.60 -12.35 31.68
CA TYR A 124 -19.13 -11.70 30.50
C TYR A 124 -18.15 -11.88 29.36
N TYR A 125 -18.58 -12.56 28.28
CA TYR A 125 -17.72 -12.96 27.16
C TYR A 125 -17.85 -11.98 26.00
N ILE A 126 -16.75 -11.34 25.64
CA ILE A 126 -16.67 -10.39 24.53
C ILE A 126 -15.90 -11.07 23.40
N CYS A 127 -16.58 -11.27 22.27
CA CYS A 127 -15.96 -11.77 21.04
C CYS A 127 -15.45 -10.59 20.25
N LYS A 128 -14.13 -10.49 20.11
CA LYS A 128 -13.46 -9.46 19.31
C LYS A 128 -13.10 -10.03 17.95
N VAL A 129 -13.61 -9.42 16.90
CA VAL A 129 -13.41 -9.85 15.51
C VAL A 129 -12.62 -8.78 14.79
N LYS A 130 -11.48 -9.18 14.24
CA LYS A 130 -10.61 -8.27 13.48
C LYS A 130 -10.39 -8.82 12.08
N LEU A 131 -10.62 -7.98 11.07
CA LEU A 131 -10.22 -8.24 9.70
C LEU A 131 -9.13 -7.28 9.28
N GLU A 132 -8.00 -7.82 8.86
CA GLU A 132 -6.91 -7.06 8.26
C GLU A 132 -6.89 -7.31 6.76
N ASN A 133 -6.94 -6.23 5.98
CA ASN A 133 -6.69 -6.23 4.54
C ASN A 133 -5.29 -5.64 4.32
N PHE A 134 -4.33 -6.49 3.95
CA PHE A 134 -2.94 -6.09 3.73
C PHE A 134 -2.71 -5.45 2.36
N ASP A 135 -3.78 -5.19 1.60
CA ASP A 135 -3.73 -4.71 0.23
C ASP A 135 -3.08 -5.73 -0.72
N LEU A 136 -3.81 -6.12 -1.75
CA LEU A 136 -3.31 -7.12 -2.71
C LEU A 136 -2.01 -6.66 -3.39
N SER A 137 -1.86 -5.36 -3.62
CA SER A 137 -0.65 -4.79 -4.23
C SER A 137 0.59 -4.88 -3.33
N HIS A 138 0.44 -5.13 -2.03
CA HIS A 138 1.55 -5.34 -1.10
C HIS A 138 2.06 -6.79 -1.08
N VAL A 139 1.32 -7.71 -1.66
CA VAL A 139 1.65 -9.13 -1.61
C VAL A 139 2.82 -9.52 -2.52
N PRO A 140 2.94 -8.99 -3.76
CA PRO A 140 3.95 -9.44 -4.72
C PRO A 140 5.39 -9.48 -4.19
N VAL A 141 5.83 -8.48 -3.46
CA VAL A 141 7.22 -8.40 -2.96
C VAL A 141 7.58 -9.57 -2.04
N TYR A 142 6.58 -10.15 -1.36
CA TYR A 142 6.81 -11.26 -0.42
C TYR A 142 6.73 -12.65 -1.04
N ILE A 143 6.20 -12.77 -2.25
CA ILE A 143 5.94 -14.06 -2.90
C ILE A 143 6.64 -14.23 -4.26
N MET A 144 7.24 -13.16 -4.78
CA MET A 144 7.90 -13.14 -6.08
C MET A 144 9.40 -12.95 -5.93
N ASP A 145 10.19 -13.64 -6.77
CA ASP A 145 11.60 -13.31 -6.96
C ASP A 145 11.75 -12.01 -7.76
N GLU A 146 12.97 -11.53 -7.94
CA GLU A 146 13.22 -10.26 -8.64
C GLU A 146 12.75 -10.29 -10.09
N GLU A 147 12.96 -11.40 -10.79
CA GLU A 147 12.54 -11.53 -12.19
C GLU A 147 11.03 -11.49 -12.34
N MET A 148 10.32 -12.19 -11.50
CA MET A 148 8.86 -12.21 -11.48
C MET A 148 8.28 -10.85 -11.07
N LEU A 149 8.88 -10.22 -10.06
CA LEU A 149 8.48 -8.88 -9.62
C LEU A 149 8.70 -7.83 -10.73
N SER A 150 9.76 -8.00 -11.52
CA SER A 150 10.02 -7.17 -12.71
C SER A 150 8.90 -7.29 -13.75
N LEU A 151 8.43 -8.50 -14.02
CA LEU A 151 7.29 -8.73 -14.91
C LEU A 151 6.02 -8.07 -14.36
N TYR A 152 5.74 -8.28 -13.09
CA TYR A 152 4.61 -7.64 -12.42
C TYR A 152 4.64 -6.11 -12.57
N ALA A 153 5.80 -5.49 -12.35
CA ALA A 153 5.97 -4.05 -12.50
C ALA A 153 5.65 -3.57 -13.92
N VAL A 154 6.11 -4.29 -14.93
CA VAL A 154 5.82 -3.97 -16.33
C VAL A 154 4.33 -4.05 -16.62
N TYR A 155 3.64 -5.09 -16.16
CA TYR A 155 2.20 -5.23 -16.35
C TYR A 155 1.42 -4.14 -15.62
N MET A 156 1.85 -3.71 -14.46
CA MET A 156 1.22 -2.58 -13.76
C MET A 156 1.43 -1.26 -14.48
N ALA A 157 2.63 -1.01 -15.01
CA ALA A 157 2.93 0.22 -15.73
C ALA A 157 2.08 0.41 -16.98
N THR A 158 1.73 -0.68 -17.65
CA THR A 158 0.99 -0.66 -18.91
C THR A 158 -0.48 -1.06 -18.75
N LEU A 159 -0.88 -1.54 -17.59
CA LEU A 159 -2.17 -2.21 -17.36
C LEU A 159 -2.42 -3.33 -18.39
N GLY A 160 -1.34 -4.01 -18.76
CA GLY A 160 -1.35 -5.04 -19.78
C GLY A 160 -1.72 -4.54 -21.17
N ASN A 161 -1.66 -3.22 -21.42
CA ASN A 161 -2.17 -2.55 -22.62
C ASN A 161 -3.67 -2.84 -22.84
N ARG A 162 -4.41 -3.00 -21.76
CA ARG A 162 -5.83 -3.33 -21.73
C ARG A 162 -6.58 -2.42 -20.76
N GLU A 163 -6.51 -1.10 -20.99
CA GLU A 163 -7.26 -0.13 -20.19
C GLU A 163 -8.77 -0.29 -20.27
N ASP A 164 -9.24 -0.97 -21.33
CA ASP A 164 -10.64 -1.31 -21.57
C ASP A 164 -11.17 -2.43 -20.66
N LEU A 165 -10.28 -3.28 -20.14
CA LEU A 165 -10.67 -4.51 -19.42
C LEU A 165 -11.39 -4.22 -18.13
N PHE A 166 -10.90 -3.25 -17.35
CA PHE A 166 -11.49 -2.83 -16.08
C PHE A 166 -11.58 -1.30 -16.00
N PRO A 167 -12.52 -0.68 -16.73
CA PRO A 167 -12.57 0.78 -16.86
C PRO A 167 -12.89 1.52 -15.55
N GLY A 168 -13.44 0.81 -14.56
CA GLY A 168 -13.72 1.38 -13.24
C GLY A 168 -12.52 1.43 -12.29
N SER A 169 -11.37 0.87 -12.68
CA SER A 169 -10.17 0.87 -11.86
C SER A 169 -9.56 2.27 -11.75
N GLY A 170 -9.14 2.66 -10.54
CA GLY A 170 -8.41 3.89 -10.30
C GLY A 170 -7.06 3.96 -11.03
N TYR A 171 -6.47 2.81 -11.38
CA TYR A 171 -5.21 2.75 -12.13
C TYR A 171 -5.33 3.22 -13.57
N VAL A 172 -6.52 3.16 -14.17
CA VAL A 172 -6.72 3.66 -15.54
C VAL A 172 -6.36 5.14 -15.63
N ASP A 173 -6.86 5.95 -14.71
CA ASP A 173 -6.51 7.38 -14.68
C ASP A 173 -5.04 7.63 -14.35
N LYS A 174 -4.45 6.80 -13.50
CA LYS A 174 -3.07 6.99 -13.04
C LYS A 174 -2.04 6.63 -14.11
N TYR A 175 -2.25 5.59 -14.88
CA TYR A 175 -1.25 5.01 -15.79
C TYR A 175 -1.54 5.23 -17.27
N THR A 176 -2.66 5.82 -17.64
CA THR A 176 -2.96 6.14 -19.04
C THR A 176 -2.69 7.61 -19.41
N LYS A 177 -2.37 8.43 -18.42
CA LYS A 177 -1.99 9.84 -18.62
C LYS A 177 -0.47 9.98 -18.59
N PRO A 178 0.10 10.94 -19.35
CA PRO A 178 1.52 11.25 -19.23
C PRO A 178 1.87 11.65 -17.80
N PRO A 179 3.04 11.25 -17.29
CA PRO A 179 3.50 11.71 -15.98
C PRO A 179 3.64 13.22 -15.94
N THR A 180 3.33 13.83 -14.80
CA THR A 180 3.51 15.27 -14.60
C THR A 180 4.99 15.60 -14.58
N THR A 181 5.39 16.55 -15.42
CA THR A 181 6.76 17.07 -15.51
C THR A 181 6.86 18.46 -14.87
N TYR A 182 8.09 18.89 -14.63
CA TYR A 182 8.37 20.21 -14.08
C TYR A 182 9.70 20.72 -14.63
N ASP A 183 9.70 21.94 -15.14
CA ASP A 183 10.91 22.59 -15.63
C ASP A 183 11.63 23.26 -14.45
N ILE A 184 12.66 22.60 -13.95
CA ILE A 184 13.47 23.12 -12.85
C ILE A 184 14.21 24.38 -13.32
N PRO A 185 14.12 25.47 -12.56
CA PRO A 185 14.87 26.69 -12.92
C PRO A 185 16.38 26.42 -13.04
N PRO A 186 17.05 26.94 -14.08
CA PRO A 186 18.50 26.73 -14.25
C PRO A 186 19.35 27.15 -13.05
N SER A 187 18.90 28.15 -12.29
CA SER A 187 19.57 28.58 -11.07
C SER A 187 19.65 27.50 -9.99
N ALA A 188 18.61 26.65 -9.88
CA ALA A 188 18.62 25.53 -8.93
C ALA A 188 19.64 24.46 -9.34
N LEU A 189 19.88 24.27 -10.62
CA LEU A 189 20.81 23.27 -11.16
C LEU A 189 22.29 23.72 -11.05
N GLU A 190 22.57 24.96 -10.62
CA GLU A 190 23.90 25.39 -10.28
C GLU A 190 24.48 24.69 -9.05
N ASP A 191 23.63 24.21 -8.16
CA ASP A 191 24.02 23.31 -7.07
C ASP A 191 24.34 21.93 -7.67
N GLU A 192 25.63 21.56 -7.67
CA GLU A 192 26.10 20.32 -8.29
C GLU A 192 25.52 19.05 -7.59
N THR A 193 25.31 19.11 -6.30
CA THR A 193 24.72 18.01 -5.54
C THR A 193 23.28 17.79 -5.98
N PHE A 194 22.50 18.84 -6.00
CA PHE A 194 21.10 18.73 -6.46
C PHE A 194 21.03 18.33 -7.93
N ALA A 195 21.85 18.90 -8.79
CA ALA A 195 21.87 18.58 -10.22
C ALA A 195 22.16 17.09 -10.45
N ALA A 196 23.13 16.51 -9.74
CA ALA A 196 23.44 15.09 -9.83
C ALA A 196 22.26 14.22 -9.33
N LEU A 197 21.67 14.58 -8.20
CA LEU A 197 20.53 13.85 -7.63
C LEU A 197 19.34 13.84 -8.60
N ILE A 198 18.95 15.01 -9.09
CA ILE A 198 17.74 15.11 -9.91
C ILE A 198 17.93 14.51 -11.31
N THR A 199 19.13 14.57 -11.84
CA THR A 199 19.47 13.92 -13.11
C THR A 199 19.27 12.41 -13.02
N GLU A 200 19.72 11.80 -11.92
CA GLU A 200 19.49 10.38 -11.70
C GLU A 200 18.01 10.07 -11.46
N ALA A 201 17.34 10.83 -10.61
CA ALA A 201 15.95 10.62 -10.25
C ALA A 201 15.00 10.73 -11.45
N GLU A 202 15.22 11.71 -12.34
CA GLU A 202 14.36 11.93 -13.52
C GLU A 202 14.39 10.79 -14.54
N LYS A 203 15.41 9.94 -14.52
CA LYS A 203 15.47 8.75 -15.40
C LYS A 203 14.28 7.82 -15.20
N TYR A 204 13.65 7.84 -14.03
CA TYR A 204 12.62 6.90 -13.64
C TYR A 204 11.21 7.47 -13.68
N ILE A 205 11.02 8.70 -14.18
CA ILE A 205 9.69 9.28 -14.35
C ILE A 205 8.84 8.34 -15.21
N GLY A 206 7.63 8.04 -14.75
CA GLY A 206 6.71 7.11 -15.38
C GLY A 206 6.79 5.66 -14.88
N TYR A 207 7.79 5.33 -14.07
CA TYR A 207 7.88 4.00 -13.48
C TYR A 207 6.75 3.80 -12.48
N PRO A 208 6.15 2.58 -12.42
CA PRO A 208 5.02 2.32 -11.54
C PRO A 208 5.45 2.25 -10.07
N TYR A 209 4.49 2.49 -9.17
CA TYR A 209 4.68 2.21 -7.77
C TYR A 209 4.61 0.70 -7.54
N VAL A 210 5.63 0.14 -6.91
CA VAL A 210 5.66 -1.26 -6.48
C VAL A 210 6.04 -1.32 -5.01
N TRP A 211 5.14 -1.78 -4.18
CA TRP A 211 5.38 -1.92 -2.74
C TRP A 211 6.61 -2.77 -2.47
N GLY A 212 7.56 -2.21 -1.70
CA GLY A 212 8.84 -2.86 -1.40
C GLY A 212 9.86 -2.81 -2.53
N GLY A 213 9.53 -2.22 -3.66
CA GLY A 213 10.44 -2.08 -4.80
C GLY A 213 11.62 -1.19 -4.48
N SER A 214 12.82 -1.57 -4.93
CA SER A 214 14.06 -0.94 -4.50
C SER A 214 15.10 -0.72 -5.60
N ASN A 215 14.80 -1.11 -6.84
CA ASN A 215 15.72 -0.93 -7.97
C ASN A 215 14.95 -0.80 -9.30
N PRO A 216 15.59 -0.35 -10.39
CA PRO A 216 14.90 -0.13 -11.66
C PRO A 216 14.27 -1.39 -12.26
N ASN A 217 14.79 -2.59 -11.97
CA ASN A 217 14.24 -3.82 -12.52
C ASN A 217 12.88 -4.19 -11.91
N THR A 218 12.71 -3.93 -10.61
CA THR A 218 11.47 -4.21 -9.89
C THR A 218 10.55 -3.01 -9.82
N SER A 219 11.01 -1.84 -10.30
CA SER A 219 10.46 -0.55 -9.96
C SER A 219 10.61 -0.25 -8.46
N PHE A 220 9.92 0.77 -7.95
CA PHE A 220 10.21 1.35 -6.66
C PHE A 220 8.93 1.60 -5.86
N ASP A 221 9.07 1.57 -4.54
CA ASP A 221 8.19 2.33 -3.66
C ASP A 221 8.77 3.74 -3.40
N CYS A 222 8.14 4.52 -2.53
CA CYS A 222 8.54 5.91 -2.30
C CYS A 222 9.98 6.03 -1.78
N SER A 223 10.31 5.28 -0.75
CA SER A 223 11.64 5.31 -0.13
C SER A 223 12.69 4.55 -0.95
N GLY A 224 12.27 3.52 -1.67
CA GLY A 224 13.14 2.80 -2.61
C GLY A 224 13.64 3.70 -3.72
N PHE A 225 12.76 4.50 -4.29
CA PHE A 225 13.10 5.50 -5.29
C PHE A 225 14.09 6.53 -4.77
N VAL A 226 13.81 7.14 -3.63
CA VAL A 226 14.68 8.17 -3.04
C VAL A 226 16.04 7.58 -2.64
N SER A 227 16.06 6.42 -1.99
CA SER A 227 17.29 5.72 -1.62
C SER A 227 18.16 5.40 -2.84
N TRP A 228 17.54 4.92 -3.90
CA TRP A 228 18.24 4.62 -5.15
C TRP A 228 18.84 5.89 -5.77
N ALA A 229 18.05 6.97 -5.88
CA ALA A 229 18.50 8.21 -6.46
C ALA A 229 19.68 8.82 -5.68
N LEU A 230 19.62 8.84 -4.36
CA LEU A 230 20.69 9.32 -3.49
C LEU A 230 21.96 8.48 -3.64
N THR A 231 21.84 7.19 -3.66
CA THR A 231 22.96 6.26 -3.73
C THR A 231 23.59 6.24 -5.12
N GLN A 232 22.80 6.11 -6.17
CA GLN A 232 23.31 6.00 -7.55
C GLN A 232 23.86 7.30 -8.10
N SER A 233 23.33 8.44 -7.68
CA SER A 233 23.90 9.75 -8.05
C SER A 233 25.24 10.03 -7.36
N GLY A 234 25.57 9.24 -6.34
CA GLY A 234 26.81 9.40 -5.59
C GLY A 234 26.79 10.50 -4.54
N VAL A 235 25.69 11.23 -4.38
CA VAL A 235 25.63 12.37 -3.45
C VAL A 235 25.45 11.97 -1.99
N CYS A 236 24.88 10.81 -1.76
CA CYS A 236 24.69 10.26 -0.40
C CYS A 236 24.46 8.75 -0.48
N ASN A 237 25.38 7.95 0.03
CA ASN A 237 25.23 6.52 0.03
C ASN A 237 24.37 6.06 1.22
N THR A 238 23.07 5.99 1.00
CA THR A 238 22.12 5.54 2.02
C THR A 238 21.90 4.03 2.04
N GLY A 239 22.23 3.34 0.94
CA GLY A 239 21.73 2.00 0.70
C GLY A 239 20.19 2.02 0.62
N ARG A 240 19.55 0.89 0.87
CA ARG A 240 18.08 0.79 0.88
C ARG A 240 17.55 1.13 2.27
N LEU A 241 16.91 2.30 2.39
CA LEU A 241 16.22 2.72 3.61
C LEU A 241 14.71 2.87 3.34
N GLY A 242 13.90 2.71 4.39
CA GLY A 242 12.50 3.11 4.39
C GLY A 242 12.35 4.62 4.62
N ALA A 243 11.13 5.12 4.51
CA ALA A 243 10.85 6.55 4.69
C ALA A 243 11.27 7.04 6.09
N GLN A 244 10.98 6.29 7.13
CA GLN A 244 11.41 6.62 8.50
C GLN A 244 12.93 6.61 8.63
N GLY A 245 13.62 5.67 8.01
CA GLY A 245 15.08 5.59 8.00
C GLY A 245 15.72 6.79 7.30
N LEU A 246 15.16 7.22 6.18
CA LEU A 246 15.61 8.44 5.48
C LEU A 246 15.40 9.69 6.33
N TYR A 247 14.29 9.77 7.04
CA TYR A 247 14.06 10.85 7.99
C TYR A 247 15.10 10.85 9.12
N ASN A 248 15.38 9.68 9.68
CA ASN A 248 16.29 9.53 10.80
C ASN A 248 17.73 9.94 10.48
N ILE A 249 18.19 9.76 9.25
CA ILE A 249 19.54 10.20 8.84
C ILE A 249 19.60 11.66 8.42
N SER A 250 18.45 12.32 8.23
CA SER A 250 18.38 13.69 7.77
C SER A 250 18.45 14.68 8.92
N THR A 251 19.05 15.85 8.66
CA THR A 251 18.97 17.00 9.56
C THR A 251 17.66 17.73 9.31
N PRO A 252 16.84 17.99 10.34
CA PRO A 252 15.60 18.74 10.17
C PRO A 252 15.84 20.12 9.57
N VAL A 253 14.98 20.53 8.65
CA VAL A 253 15.01 21.83 7.98
C VAL A 253 13.64 22.48 8.12
N SER A 254 13.63 23.76 8.50
CA SER A 254 12.39 24.53 8.55
C SER A 254 11.84 24.75 7.13
N SER A 255 10.53 24.93 7.00
CA SER A 255 9.90 25.19 5.70
C SER A 255 10.46 26.43 5.02
N ALA A 256 10.83 27.46 5.80
CA ALA A 256 11.43 28.69 5.29
C ALA A 256 12.85 28.47 4.70
N ASN A 257 13.57 27.47 5.19
CA ASN A 257 14.95 27.16 4.79
C ASN A 257 15.04 25.95 3.85
N ALA A 258 13.93 25.34 3.50
CA ALA A 258 13.90 24.23 2.56
C ALA A 258 14.40 24.66 1.18
N ARG A 259 15.26 23.84 0.59
CA ARG A 259 15.88 24.11 -0.71
C ARG A 259 15.85 22.87 -1.60
N PRO A 260 16.03 23.04 -2.92
CA PRO A 260 16.12 21.89 -3.82
C PRO A 260 17.17 20.87 -3.37
N GLY A 261 16.78 19.61 -3.33
CA GLY A 261 17.62 18.52 -2.81
C GLY A 261 17.31 18.11 -1.38
N ASP A 262 16.59 18.91 -0.62
CA ASP A 262 16.02 18.45 0.65
C ASP A 262 14.95 17.39 0.40
N LEU A 263 14.73 16.54 1.38
CA LEU A 263 13.65 15.56 1.34
C LEU A 263 12.42 16.13 2.05
N ILE A 264 11.25 15.77 1.55
CA ILE A 264 9.97 16.11 2.17
C ILE A 264 9.30 14.84 2.65
N PHE A 265 8.81 14.86 3.89
CA PHE A 265 8.29 13.70 4.59
C PHE A 265 6.83 13.91 4.98
N PHE A 266 6.05 12.83 4.87
CA PHE A 266 4.63 12.80 5.18
C PHE A 266 4.30 11.66 6.12
N VAL A 267 3.23 11.81 6.88
CA VAL A 267 2.68 10.80 7.77
C VAL A 267 1.23 10.50 7.38
N GLY A 268 0.77 9.28 7.63
CA GLY A 268 -0.64 8.94 7.42
C GLY A 268 -1.05 8.74 5.98
N THR A 269 -0.12 8.59 5.02
CA THR A 269 -0.46 8.21 3.64
C THR A 269 -0.97 6.77 3.57
N TYR A 270 -0.58 5.93 4.51
CA TYR A 270 -1.18 4.64 4.81
C TYR A 270 -1.01 4.37 6.32
N ASP A 271 -1.69 3.33 6.82
CA ASP A 271 -1.66 3.00 8.24
C ASP A 271 -0.32 2.39 8.63
N THR A 272 0.55 3.22 9.18
CA THR A 272 1.86 2.82 9.71
C THR A 272 2.31 3.84 10.76
N PRO A 273 3.02 3.43 11.81
CA PRO A 273 3.65 4.36 12.73
C PRO A 273 4.74 5.19 12.04
N GLY A 274 4.80 6.49 12.37
CA GLY A 274 5.85 7.39 11.90
C GLY A 274 5.69 7.83 10.44
N VAL A 275 6.82 8.09 9.80
CA VAL A 275 6.87 8.60 8.41
C VAL A 275 6.45 7.50 7.43
N SER A 276 5.47 7.81 6.59
CA SER A 276 4.90 6.85 5.63
C SER A 276 5.25 7.15 4.18
N HIS A 277 5.69 8.37 3.85
CA HIS A 277 6.00 8.77 2.48
C HIS A 277 7.14 9.79 2.45
N VAL A 278 7.91 9.77 1.36
CA VAL A 278 9.02 10.69 1.14
C VAL A 278 9.13 11.06 -0.33
N GLY A 279 9.50 12.31 -0.59
CA GLY A 279 9.79 12.82 -1.92
C GLY A 279 11.05 13.69 -1.92
N ILE A 280 11.54 14.01 -3.11
CA ILE A 280 12.66 14.93 -3.30
C ILE A 280 12.07 16.32 -3.56
N TYR A 281 12.31 17.26 -2.65
CA TYR A 281 11.88 18.63 -2.85
C TYR A 281 12.76 19.30 -3.92
N VAL A 282 12.12 19.96 -4.88
CA VAL A 282 12.83 20.60 -6.01
C VAL A 282 12.67 22.13 -6.04
N GLY A 283 12.09 22.70 -4.97
CA GLY A 283 11.76 24.13 -4.95
C GLY A 283 10.43 24.42 -5.64
N GLY A 284 9.98 25.66 -5.59
CA GLY A 284 8.78 26.10 -6.28
C GLY A 284 7.49 25.41 -5.83
N GLY A 285 7.47 24.82 -4.63
CA GLY A 285 6.33 24.07 -4.15
C GLY A 285 6.13 22.71 -4.84
N LYS A 286 7.20 22.14 -5.40
CA LYS A 286 7.15 20.87 -6.15
C LYS A 286 8.05 19.82 -5.51
N MET A 287 7.64 18.56 -5.66
CA MET A 287 8.46 17.39 -5.32
C MET A 287 8.47 16.41 -6.47
N LEU A 288 9.58 15.67 -6.60
CA LEU A 288 9.64 14.47 -7.43
C LEU A 288 9.52 13.28 -6.49
N HIS A 289 8.52 12.43 -6.70
CA HIS A 289 8.27 11.31 -5.80
C HIS A 289 7.75 10.08 -6.53
N CYS A 290 7.89 8.94 -5.89
CA CYS A 290 7.23 7.74 -6.34
C CYS A 290 5.77 7.78 -5.85
N GLY A 291 4.95 8.42 -6.67
CA GLY A 291 3.51 8.34 -6.58
C GLY A 291 3.06 7.11 -7.38
N ASP A 292 2.03 7.27 -8.11
CA ASP A 292 1.50 6.23 -8.96
C ASP A 292 1.19 6.84 -10.35
N PRO A 293 2.15 6.99 -11.28
CA PRO A 293 3.57 6.60 -11.25
C PRO A 293 4.52 7.61 -10.60
N ILE A 294 5.85 7.41 -10.79
CA ILE A 294 6.87 8.41 -10.45
C ILE A 294 6.66 9.66 -11.32
N GLN A 295 6.48 10.81 -10.67
CA GLN A 295 6.22 12.08 -11.33
C GLN A 295 6.39 13.25 -10.37
N TYR A 296 6.37 14.45 -10.90
CA TYR A 296 6.31 15.65 -10.10
C TYR A 296 4.92 15.87 -9.52
N ALA A 297 4.85 16.47 -8.35
CA ALA A 297 3.61 16.82 -7.69
C ALA A 297 3.72 18.17 -6.99
N ASP A 298 2.60 18.89 -6.95
CA ASP A 298 2.47 20.12 -6.16
C ASP A 298 2.24 19.76 -4.70
N ILE A 299 3.15 20.18 -3.81
CA ILE A 299 3.04 19.91 -2.38
C ILE A 299 2.02 20.80 -1.68
N ASN A 300 1.55 21.86 -2.32
CA ASN A 300 0.62 22.83 -1.71
C ASN A 300 -0.86 22.46 -1.88
N THR A 301 -1.14 21.25 -2.32
CA THR A 301 -2.52 20.72 -2.32
C THR A 301 -2.99 20.47 -0.89
N SER A 302 -4.31 20.49 -0.67
CA SER A 302 -4.88 20.21 0.64
C SER A 302 -4.51 18.80 1.13
N TYR A 303 -4.45 17.83 0.22
CA TYR A 303 -4.05 16.45 0.54
C TYR A 303 -2.64 16.40 1.14
N TRP A 304 -1.64 16.91 0.42
CA TRP A 304 -0.26 16.86 0.88
C TRP A 304 -0.02 17.74 2.11
N GLN A 305 -0.66 18.92 2.18
CA GLN A 305 -0.53 19.78 3.34
C GLN A 305 -1.12 19.15 4.61
N SER A 306 -2.22 18.41 4.50
CA SER A 306 -2.82 17.72 5.65
C SER A 306 -1.95 16.59 6.20
N LEU A 307 -1.07 16.02 5.38
CA LEU A 307 -0.20 14.90 5.75
C LEU A 307 1.27 15.30 5.92
N PHE A 308 1.60 16.56 5.65
CA PHE A 308 2.97 17.07 5.77
C PHE A 308 3.51 16.88 7.19
N TYR A 309 4.73 16.36 7.28
CA TYR A 309 5.41 16.16 8.56
C TYR A 309 6.62 17.06 8.70
N ALA A 310 7.60 17.00 7.79
CA ALA A 310 8.85 17.73 7.89
C ALA A 310 9.61 17.79 6.57
N PHE A 311 10.52 18.77 6.47
CA PHE A 311 11.64 18.71 5.56
C PHE A 311 12.88 18.20 6.29
N GLY A 312 13.75 17.50 5.59
CA GLY A 312 15.02 17.03 6.12
C GLY A 312 16.11 17.07 5.06
N ARG A 313 17.34 17.35 5.49
CA ARG A 313 18.50 17.38 4.59
C ARG A 313 19.37 16.16 4.83
N PRO A 314 19.52 15.28 3.83
CA PRO A 314 20.44 14.15 3.95
C PRO A 314 21.87 14.61 4.20
N PRO A 315 22.72 13.72 4.76
CA PRO A 315 24.14 14.03 4.95
C PRO A 315 24.88 13.95 3.60
N TYR A 316 24.71 14.97 2.76
CA TYR A 316 25.35 15.04 1.45
C TYR A 316 26.87 15.10 1.57
N ASN A 317 27.53 14.45 0.63
CA ASN A 317 29.01 14.44 0.53
C ASN A 317 29.59 15.85 0.31
#